data_cc7fceb67871f942830d1059dde6bcc8
#
_entry.id   cc7fceb67871f942830d1059dde6bcc8
#
_cell.length_a   1.000
_cell.length_b   1.000
_cell.length_c   1.000
_cell.angle_alpha   90.00
_cell.angle_beta   90.00
_cell.angle_gamma   90.00
#
_symmetry.space_group_name_H-M   'P 1'
#
loop_
_entity.id
_entity.type
_entity.pdbx_description
1 polymer ?
#
loop_
_entity_poly.entity_id
_entity_poly.type
_entity_poly.pdbx_seq_one_letter_code
_entity_poly.pdbx_strand_id
1 'polypeptide(L)'
;GAGKSTTIKIILNLLKKIEGDILLFGKDHVAHEVELKSQIGVVFDELHVPENFTTKDLDVLYGNVYPTWDRPYFNDLLEQLDVQKYDKIKMMSKGTKMKLALSLALAHRPKLLLLDEPTAGLDPIVRDEVLGMLQSFMEQEDHAILFSSHITTDLEKIADTITFIHEGEILFSENKDDLLYGYGIWKGSLEEAKVIPNHSIVGKRDYLFGVEYLVMREFVNPVIELQKPTIDDLMLFFVKGRQR
;
A
#
# COMPACT_ATOMS: atom_id res chain seq x y z
N GLY A 1 -6.43 -8.95 -11.82
CA GLY A 1 -6.45 -7.84 -10.89
C GLY A 1 -7.49 -7.98 -9.80
N ALA A 2 -7.08 -7.88 -8.53
CA ALA A 2 -8.00 -8.03 -7.39
C ALA A 2 -8.94 -6.81 -7.17
N GLY A 3 -8.70 -5.68 -7.86
CA GLY A 3 -9.49 -4.45 -7.70
C GLY A 3 -8.74 -3.26 -7.08
N LYS A 4 -7.50 -3.41 -6.58
CA LYS A 4 -6.72 -2.34 -5.91
C LYS A 4 -6.60 -1.06 -6.74
N SER A 5 -6.01 -1.14 -7.92
CA SER A 5 -5.86 0.00 -8.84
C SER A 5 -7.21 0.57 -9.30
N THR A 6 -8.22 -0.28 -9.46
CA THR A 6 -9.59 0.14 -9.78
C THR A 6 -10.16 1.00 -8.66
N THR A 7 -9.99 0.60 -7.41
CA THR A 7 -10.43 1.35 -6.23
C THR A 7 -9.77 2.73 -6.19
N ILE A 8 -8.44 2.82 -6.36
CA ILE A 8 -7.73 4.10 -6.41
C ILE A 8 -8.25 4.99 -7.54
N LYS A 9 -8.47 4.44 -8.74
CA LYS A 9 -9.00 5.18 -9.88
C LYS A 9 -10.44 5.68 -9.66
N ILE A 10 -11.27 4.91 -8.94
CA ILE A 10 -12.63 5.34 -8.57
C ILE A 10 -12.57 6.47 -7.52
N ILE A 11 -11.71 6.35 -6.51
CA ILE A 11 -11.49 7.41 -5.50
C ILE A 11 -11.11 8.74 -6.19
N LEU A 12 -10.26 8.67 -7.22
CA LEU A 12 -9.83 9.83 -8.01
C LEU A 12 -10.84 10.29 -9.06
N ASN A 13 -12.03 9.67 -9.15
CA ASN A 13 -13.03 9.94 -10.18
C ASN A 13 -12.51 9.77 -11.62
N LEU A 14 -11.50 8.92 -11.82
CA LEU A 14 -11.01 8.50 -13.14
C LEU A 14 -11.83 7.35 -13.71
N LEU A 15 -12.52 6.60 -12.85
CA LEU A 15 -13.52 5.61 -13.19
C LEU A 15 -14.79 5.89 -12.40
N LYS A 16 -15.95 5.70 -13.02
CA LYS A 16 -17.24 5.89 -12.35
C LYS A 16 -17.52 4.73 -11.40
N LYS A 17 -17.93 5.04 -10.19
CA LYS A 17 -18.50 4.06 -9.25
C LYS A 17 -19.88 3.62 -9.73
N ILE A 18 -20.25 2.38 -9.44
CA ILE A 18 -21.58 1.84 -9.74
C ILE A 18 -22.52 2.14 -8.57
N GLU A 19 -22.06 1.87 -7.33
CA GLU A 19 -22.82 2.03 -6.08
C GLU A 19 -21.92 2.51 -4.95
N GLY A 20 -22.53 2.85 -3.82
CA GLY A 20 -21.86 3.28 -2.59
C GLY A 20 -21.44 4.74 -2.60
N ASP A 21 -20.85 5.19 -1.50
CA ASP A 21 -20.39 6.56 -1.31
C ASP A 21 -18.88 6.59 -1.03
N ILE A 22 -18.21 7.64 -1.49
CA ILE A 22 -16.80 7.88 -1.23
C ILE A 22 -16.67 9.28 -0.65
N LEU A 23 -16.22 9.32 0.59
CA LEU A 23 -15.94 10.56 1.29
C LEU A 23 -14.44 10.70 1.52
N LEU A 24 -13.89 11.83 1.10
CA LEU A 24 -12.50 12.22 1.39
C LEU A 24 -12.54 13.47 2.25
N PHE A 25 -11.87 13.43 3.40
CA PHE A 25 -11.93 14.50 4.39
C PHE A 25 -13.38 14.92 4.76
N GLY A 26 -14.32 13.94 4.77
CA GLY A 26 -15.74 14.15 5.07
C GLY A 26 -16.57 14.74 3.94
N LYS A 27 -15.99 14.92 2.72
CA LYS A 27 -16.65 15.51 1.55
C LYS A 27 -16.83 14.48 0.44
N ASP A 28 -17.94 14.56 -0.31
CA ASP A 28 -18.17 13.72 -1.49
C ASP A 28 -17.10 14.00 -2.57
N HIS A 29 -16.46 12.93 -3.06
CA HIS A 29 -15.30 12.99 -3.95
C HIS A 29 -15.62 13.54 -5.35
N VAL A 30 -16.88 13.52 -5.79
CA VAL A 30 -17.31 14.08 -7.09
C VAL A 30 -17.74 15.53 -6.94
N ALA A 31 -18.56 15.83 -5.92
CA ALA A 31 -19.09 17.19 -5.71
C ALA A 31 -17.97 18.19 -5.36
N HIS A 32 -16.88 17.75 -4.73
CA HIS A 32 -15.77 18.60 -4.30
C HIS A 32 -14.43 18.20 -4.98
N GLU A 33 -14.49 17.66 -6.19
CA GLU A 33 -13.35 17.03 -6.88
C GLU A 33 -12.10 17.91 -6.94
N VAL A 34 -12.23 19.18 -7.36
CA VAL A 34 -11.11 20.10 -7.53
C VAL A 34 -10.45 20.42 -6.19
N GLU A 35 -11.27 20.72 -5.17
CA GLU A 35 -10.80 21.00 -3.82
C GLU A 35 -10.06 19.80 -3.22
N LEU A 36 -10.64 18.61 -3.36
CA LEU A 36 -10.06 17.37 -2.82
C LEU A 36 -8.76 17.00 -3.53
N LYS A 37 -8.72 17.07 -4.87
CA LYS A 37 -7.53 16.76 -5.65
C LYS A 37 -6.36 17.69 -5.36
N SER A 38 -6.59 18.93 -4.93
CA SER A 38 -5.53 19.84 -4.51
C SER A 38 -4.83 19.40 -3.20
N GLN A 39 -5.46 18.52 -2.42
CA GLN A 39 -4.95 17.99 -1.16
C GLN A 39 -4.45 16.55 -1.28
N ILE A 40 -4.46 15.97 -2.48
CA ILE A 40 -4.11 14.58 -2.73
C ILE A 40 -2.91 14.49 -3.66
N GLY A 41 -1.84 13.86 -3.19
CA GLY A 41 -0.72 13.44 -4.02
C GLY A 41 -0.98 12.05 -4.61
N VAL A 42 -0.71 11.86 -5.88
CA VAL A 42 -0.98 10.58 -6.57
C VAL A 42 0.27 10.07 -7.24
N VAL A 43 0.56 8.78 -7.02
CA VAL A 43 1.62 8.07 -7.75
C VAL A 43 1.05 6.75 -8.25
N PHE A 44 1.17 6.53 -9.55
CA PHE A 44 0.88 5.26 -10.19
C PHE A 44 2.16 4.44 -10.38
N ASP A 45 2.01 3.19 -10.75
CA ASP A 45 3.10 2.26 -11.08
C ASP A 45 4.03 2.75 -12.21
N GLU A 46 3.53 3.66 -13.06
CA GLU A 46 4.28 4.35 -14.08
C GLU A 46 4.08 5.87 -14.01
N LEU A 47 5.12 6.62 -14.34
CA LEU A 47 5.07 8.08 -14.43
C LEU A 47 4.46 8.50 -15.79
N HIS A 48 3.20 8.92 -15.77
CA HIS A 48 2.43 9.32 -16.96
C HIS A 48 2.65 10.80 -17.31
N VAL A 49 3.83 11.12 -17.80
CA VAL A 49 4.19 12.48 -18.29
C VAL A 49 4.87 12.39 -19.64
N PRO A 50 4.92 13.49 -20.44
CA PRO A 50 5.59 13.47 -21.73
C PRO A 50 7.07 13.09 -21.60
N GLU A 51 7.50 12.05 -22.30
CA GLU A 51 8.84 11.48 -22.17
C GLU A 51 9.99 12.45 -22.58
N ASN A 52 9.68 13.46 -23.40
CA ASN A 52 10.66 14.47 -23.83
C ASN A 52 10.80 15.64 -22.83
N PHE A 53 9.94 15.71 -21.82
CA PHE A 53 10.05 16.72 -20.77
C PHE A 53 11.26 16.44 -19.89
N THR A 54 11.79 17.51 -19.32
CA THR A 54 12.76 17.47 -18.24
C THR A 54 12.04 17.66 -16.89
N THR A 55 12.73 17.40 -15.80
CA THR A 55 12.23 17.69 -14.44
C THR A 55 11.89 19.18 -14.27
N LYS A 56 12.66 20.07 -14.92
CA LYS A 56 12.38 21.50 -14.93
C LYS A 56 11.08 21.85 -15.66
N ASP A 57 10.77 21.17 -16.76
CA ASP A 57 9.51 21.39 -17.49
C ASP A 57 8.33 20.97 -16.62
N LEU A 58 8.47 19.88 -15.86
CA LEU A 58 7.45 19.43 -14.89
C LEU A 58 7.28 20.41 -13.73
N ASP A 59 8.37 20.99 -13.19
CA ASP A 59 8.30 22.06 -12.17
C ASP A 59 7.43 23.24 -12.64
N VAL A 60 7.63 23.69 -13.88
CA VAL A 60 6.82 24.76 -14.47
C VAL A 60 5.37 24.33 -14.65
N LEU A 61 5.13 23.12 -15.18
CA LEU A 61 3.79 22.59 -15.41
C LEU A 61 3.01 22.46 -14.12
N TYR A 62 3.56 21.80 -13.11
CA TYR A 62 2.89 21.58 -11.82
C TYR A 62 2.71 22.87 -11.04
N GLY A 63 3.68 23.79 -11.10
CA GLY A 63 3.55 25.11 -10.51
C GLY A 63 2.43 25.99 -11.10
N ASN A 64 1.98 25.70 -12.34
CA ASN A 64 0.82 26.34 -12.94
C ASN A 64 -0.51 25.65 -12.59
N VAL A 65 -0.45 24.36 -12.21
CA VAL A 65 -1.64 23.55 -11.89
C VAL A 65 -2.01 23.66 -10.40
N TYR A 66 -1.00 23.59 -9.53
CA TYR A 66 -1.20 23.55 -8.08
C TYR A 66 -0.88 24.92 -7.44
N PRO A 67 -1.87 25.65 -6.89
CA PRO A 67 -1.62 26.92 -6.19
C PRO A 67 -0.69 26.78 -4.98
N THR A 68 -0.64 25.59 -4.38
CA THR A 68 0.19 25.24 -3.23
C THR A 68 1.58 24.69 -3.61
N TRP A 69 1.96 24.78 -4.90
CA TRP A 69 3.24 24.26 -5.37
C TRP A 69 4.43 24.91 -4.65
N ASP A 70 5.18 24.10 -3.90
CA ASP A 70 6.37 24.52 -3.15
C ASP A 70 7.64 24.18 -3.95
N ARG A 71 8.05 25.13 -4.80
CA ARG A 71 9.23 24.95 -5.65
C ARG A 71 10.53 24.77 -4.86
N PRO A 72 10.81 25.48 -3.77
CA PRO A 72 11.95 25.18 -2.90
C PRO A 72 11.95 23.73 -2.44
N TYR A 73 10.84 23.26 -1.87
CA TYR A 73 10.71 21.89 -1.39
C TYR A 73 10.85 20.83 -2.51
N PHE A 74 10.29 21.12 -3.68
CA PHE A 74 10.50 20.23 -4.85
C PHE A 74 11.99 20.10 -5.20
N ASN A 75 12.72 21.22 -5.20
CA ASN A 75 14.16 21.20 -5.47
C ASN A 75 14.94 20.44 -4.39
N ASP A 76 14.57 20.59 -3.12
CA ASP A 76 15.18 19.86 -2.00
C ASP A 76 14.96 18.36 -2.14
N LEU A 77 13.74 17.94 -2.50
CA LEU A 77 13.43 16.54 -2.77
C LEU A 77 14.25 15.96 -3.93
N LEU A 78 14.41 16.71 -5.03
CA LEU A 78 15.24 16.27 -6.16
C LEU A 78 16.70 16.09 -5.76
N GLU A 79 17.23 16.98 -4.94
CA GLU A 79 18.62 16.91 -4.44
C GLU A 79 18.80 15.73 -3.51
N GLN A 80 17.90 15.54 -2.53
CA GLN A 80 17.93 14.40 -1.59
C GLN A 80 17.86 13.05 -2.29
N LEU A 81 17.14 12.96 -3.40
CA LEU A 81 16.91 11.73 -4.15
C LEU A 81 17.85 11.52 -5.34
N ASP A 82 18.79 12.44 -5.54
CA ASP A 82 19.72 12.45 -6.69
C ASP A 82 18.98 12.40 -8.05
N VAL A 83 17.94 13.23 -8.20
CA VAL A 83 17.20 13.36 -9.46
C VAL A 83 17.64 14.61 -10.21
N GLN A 84 18.17 14.43 -11.42
CA GLN A 84 18.76 15.51 -12.19
C GLN A 84 17.70 16.42 -12.84
N LYS A 85 17.90 17.76 -12.77
CA LYS A 85 16.90 18.76 -13.22
C LYS A 85 16.71 18.82 -14.73
N TYR A 86 17.74 18.50 -15.50
CA TYR A 86 17.76 18.68 -16.94
C TYR A 86 17.71 17.38 -17.74
N ASP A 87 17.67 16.24 -17.05
CA ASP A 87 17.54 14.96 -17.71
C ASP A 87 16.13 14.78 -18.26
N LYS A 88 16.04 14.26 -19.48
CA LYS A 88 14.75 13.91 -20.08
C LYS A 88 14.18 12.67 -19.41
N ILE A 89 12.88 12.67 -19.17
CA ILE A 89 12.18 11.56 -18.52
C ILE A 89 12.45 10.21 -19.18
N LYS A 90 12.53 10.15 -20.52
CA LYS A 90 12.84 8.93 -21.26
C LYS A 90 14.22 8.32 -20.96
N MET A 91 15.14 9.11 -20.43
CA MET A 91 16.51 8.67 -20.10
C MET A 91 16.62 8.17 -18.67
N MET A 92 15.60 8.38 -17.84
CA MET A 92 15.61 8.01 -16.44
C MET A 92 15.33 6.52 -16.26
N SER A 93 16.00 5.91 -15.28
CA SER A 93 15.69 4.55 -14.82
C SER A 93 14.26 4.50 -14.20
N LYS A 94 13.71 3.30 -14.04
CA LYS A 94 12.42 3.12 -13.36
C LYS A 94 12.46 3.70 -11.94
N GLY A 95 13.53 3.44 -11.19
CA GLY A 95 13.71 3.98 -9.84
C GLY A 95 13.77 5.50 -9.82
N THR A 96 14.51 6.12 -10.74
CA THR A 96 14.58 7.59 -10.85
C THR A 96 13.23 8.20 -11.22
N LYS A 97 12.45 7.56 -12.12
CA LYS A 97 11.09 7.98 -12.44
C LYS A 97 10.16 7.89 -11.24
N MET A 98 10.29 6.87 -10.40
CA MET A 98 9.50 6.73 -9.17
C MET A 98 9.86 7.81 -8.14
N LYS A 99 11.15 8.07 -7.93
CA LYS A 99 11.63 9.17 -7.07
C LYS A 99 11.07 10.52 -7.54
N LEU A 100 11.10 10.78 -8.84
CA LEU A 100 10.50 11.98 -9.43
C LEU A 100 8.98 12.04 -9.25
N ALA A 101 8.27 10.93 -9.46
CA ALA A 101 6.82 10.86 -9.27
C ALA A 101 6.42 11.21 -7.83
N LEU A 102 7.15 10.68 -6.84
CA LEU A 102 6.95 11.03 -5.43
C LEU A 102 7.28 12.50 -5.14
N SER A 103 8.38 13.03 -5.69
CA SER A 103 8.74 14.43 -5.53
C SER A 103 7.64 15.36 -6.08
N LEU A 104 7.06 15.04 -7.24
CA LEU A 104 5.94 15.77 -7.83
C LEU A 104 4.69 15.67 -6.96
N ALA A 105 4.38 14.47 -6.44
CA ALA A 105 3.22 14.25 -5.58
C ALA A 105 3.33 14.96 -4.22
N LEU A 106 4.53 15.13 -3.68
CA LEU A 106 4.77 15.75 -2.38
C LEU A 106 4.89 17.28 -2.45
N ALA A 107 5.36 17.82 -3.58
CA ALA A 107 5.74 19.24 -3.68
C ALA A 107 4.57 20.23 -3.61
N HIS A 108 3.33 19.79 -3.80
CA HIS A 108 2.15 20.65 -3.56
C HIS A 108 1.57 20.53 -2.15
N ARG A 109 2.30 19.87 -1.22
CA ARG A 109 1.95 19.71 0.20
C ARG A 109 0.59 19.02 0.41
N PRO A 110 0.39 17.82 -0.13
CA PRO A 110 -0.85 17.08 0.06
C PRO A 110 -0.98 16.61 1.51
N LYS A 111 -2.22 16.31 1.92
CA LYS A 111 -2.54 15.62 3.18
C LYS A 111 -2.74 14.11 3.01
N LEU A 112 -3.09 13.69 1.80
CA LEU A 112 -3.31 12.28 1.46
C LEU A 112 -2.44 11.89 0.27
N LEU A 113 -1.73 10.77 0.38
CA LEU A 113 -1.08 10.13 -0.75
C LEU A 113 -1.89 8.89 -1.18
N LEU A 114 -2.18 8.79 -2.47
CA LEU A 114 -2.75 7.61 -3.11
C LEU A 114 -1.69 6.98 -4.01
N LEU A 115 -1.20 5.80 -3.63
CA LEU A 115 -0.05 5.17 -4.25
C LEU A 115 -0.44 3.79 -4.79
N ASP A 116 -0.28 3.59 -6.10
CA ASP A 116 -0.55 2.31 -6.75
C ASP A 116 0.76 1.61 -7.12
N GLU A 117 1.13 0.57 -6.33
CA GLU A 117 2.32 -0.25 -6.49
C GLU A 117 3.66 0.55 -6.56
N PRO A 118 3.91 1.55 -5.68
CA PRO A 118 5.03 2.49 -5.82
C PRO A 118 6.42 1.85 -5.67
N THR A 119 6.52 0.64 -5.15
CA THR A 119 7.78 -0.09 -4.93
C THR A 119 7.98 -1.25 -5.90
N ALA A 120 7.00 -1.51 -6.77
CA ALA A 120 7.02 -2.66 -7.66
C ALA A 120 8.15 -2.57 -8.70
N GLY A 121 9.02 -3.61 -8.71
CA GLY A 121 10.13 -3.72 -9.66
C GLY A 121 11.25 -2.70 -9.45
N LEU A 122 11.34 -2.09 -8.28
CA LEU A 122 12.49 -1.30 -7.85
C LEU A 122 13.58 -2.22 -7.28
N ASP A 123 14.83 -1.81 -7.41
CA ASP A 123 15.92 -2.45 -6.68
C ASP A 123 15.80 -2.19 -5.17
N PRO A 124 16.47 -3.00 -4.32
CA PRO A 124 16.31 -2.91 -2.87
C PRO A 124 16.70 -1.55 -2.27
N ILE A 125 17.68 -0.86 -2.86
CA ILE A 125 18.18 0.43 -2.34
C ILE A 125 17.13 1.51 -2.60
N VAL A 126 16.70 1.67 -3.84
CA VAL A 126 15.66 2.64 -4.23
C VAL A 126 14.34 2.36 -3.52
N ARG A 127 14.01 1.07 -3.34
CA ARG A 127 12.82 0.68 -2.58
C ARG A 127 12.88 1.15 -1.13
N ASP A 128 14.02 1.00 -0.47
CA ASP A 128 14.20 1.47 0.91
C ASP A 128 14.11 2.99 1.02
N GLU A 129 14.70 3.72 0.08
CA GLU A 129 14.58 5.19 -0.01
C GLU A 129 13.13 5.65 -0.18
N VAL A 130 12.37 4.99 -1.06
CA VAL A 130 10.94 5.28 -1.26
C VAL A 130 10.13 5.03 0.02
N LEU A 131 10.35 3.89 0.69
CA LEU A 131 9.67 3.58 1.95
C LEU A 131 10.04 4.59 3.05
N GLY A 132 11.30 5.01 3.13
CA GLY A 132 11.77 6.06 4.06
C GLY A 132 11.04 7.40 3.83
N MET A 133 10.86 7.82 2.56
CA MET A 133 10.09 9.03 2.26
C MET A 133 8.63 8.92 2.71
N LEU A 134 8.00 7.77 2.50
CA LEU A 134 6.63 7.54 2.93
C LEU A 134 6.50 7.56 4.45
N GLN A 135 7.46 6.99 5.18
CA GLN A 135 7.52 7.08 6.65
C GLN A 135 7.64 8.53 7.12
N SER A 136 8.58 9.32 6.55
CA SER A 136 8.73 10.74 6.88
C SER A 136 7.46 11.56 6.57
N PHE A 137 6.73 11.24 5.51
CA PHE A 137 5.46 11.87 5.24
C PHE A 137 4.41 11.60 6.33
N MET A 138 4.40 10.39 6.91
CA MET A 138 3.49 9.98 7.99
C MET A 138 3.84 10.54 9.37
N GLU A 139 5.00 11.19 9.55
CA GLU A 139 5.35 11.84 10.83
C GLU A 139 4.47 13.05 11.16
N GLN A 140 3.73 13.58 10.18
CA GLN A 140 2.80 14.68 10.38
C GLN A 140 1.40 14.14 10.74
N GLU A 141 0.80 14.64 11.84
CA GLU A 141 -0.45 14.13 12.40
C GLU A 141 -1.66 14.13 11.43
N ASP A 142 -1.70 15.13 10.51
CA ASP A 142 -2.80 15.28 9.55
C ASP A 142 -2.60 14.50 8.25
N HIS A 143 -1.53 13.73 8.12
CA HIS A 143 -1.19 13.01 6.90
C HIS A 143 -1.71 11.58 6.90
N ALA A 144 -2.07 11.09 5.71
CA ALA A 144 -2.48 9.71 5.50
C ALA A 144 -1.94 9.17 4.16
N ILE A 145 -1.72 7.85 4.10
CA ILE A 145 -1.33 7.16 2.88
C ILE A 145 -2.29 6.00 2.63
N LEU A 146 -2.87 5.94 1.45
CA LEU A 146 -3.47 4.72 0.90
C LEU A 146 -2.51 4.13 -0.13
N PHE A 147 -1.95 2.99 0.20
CA PHE A 147 -0.86 2.34 -0.51
C PHE A 147 -1.26 0.96 -0.99
N SER A 148 -1.26 0.71 -2.30
CA SER A 148 -1.45 -0.63 -2.83
C SER A 148 -0.11 -1.33 -3.03
N SER A 149 0.00 -2.59 -2.64
CA SER A 149 1.19 -3.41 -2.90
C SER A 149 0.85 -4.89 -3.00
N HIS A 150 1.63 -5.62 -3.78
CA HIS A 150 1.70 -7.06 -3.74
C HIS A 150 2.94 -7.55 -2.97
N ILE A 151 3.76 -6.62 -2.45
CA ILE A 151 4.96 -6.90 -1.68
C ILE A 151 4.63 -6.73 -0.20
N THR A 152 4.34 -7.83 0.47
CA THR A 152 3.85 -7.86 1.85
C THR A 152 4.85 -7.32 2.85
N THR A 153 6.15 -7.51 2.61
CA THR A 153 7.21 -6.95 3.46
C THR A 153 7.21 -5.42 3.51
N ASP A 154 6.73 -4.72 2.45
CA ASP A 154 6.55 -3.28 2.51
C ASP A 154 5.39 -2.90 3.41
N LEU A 155 4.27 -3.64 3.31
CA LEU A 155 3.11 -3.44 4.17
C LEU A 155 3.47 -3.69 5.64
N GLU A 156 4.22 -4.74 5.94
CA GLU A 156 4.70 -5.01 7.31
C GLU A 156 5.56 -3.87 7.86
N LYS A 157 6.33 -3.19 6.98
CA LYS A 157 7.24 -2.11 7.37
C LYS A 157 6.52 -0.78 7.65
N ILE A 158 5.50 -0.41 6.85
CA ILE A 158 4.93 0.95 6.90
C ILE A 158 3.43 1.03 7.20
N ALA A 159 2.66 -0.06 7.03
CA ALA A 159 1.22 0.00 7.20
C ALA A 159 0.80 -0.11 8.68
N ASP A 160 -0.23 0.64 9.07
CA ASP A 160 -0.94 0.48 10.35
C ASP A 160 -2.13 -0.45 10.18
N THR A 161 -2.85 -0.32 9.06
CA THR A 161 -4.03 -1.12 8.72
C THR A 161 -3.80 -1.82 7.39
N ILE A 162 -4.22 -3.08 7.30
CA ILE A 162 -4.14 -3.89 6.09
C ILE A 162 -5.54 -4.28 5.65
N THR A 163 -5.86 -3.91 4.39
CA THR A 163 -7.09 -4.34 3.73
C THR A 163 -6.73 -5.32 2.61
N PHE A 164 -7.22 -6.54 2.70
CA PHE A 164 -6.99 -7.56 1.69
C PHE A 164 -8.18 -7.70 0.75
N ILE A 165 -7.93 -7.44 -0.53
CA ILE A 165 -8.92 -7.55 -1.61
C ILE A 165 -8.57 -8.77 -2.46
N HIS A 166 -9.55 -9.65 -2.68
CA HIS A 166 -9.42 -10.83 -3.53
C HIS A 166 -10.67 -10.97 -4.41
N GLU A 167 -10.51 -11.11 -5.72
CA GLU A 167 -11.61 -11.24 -6.71
C GLU A 167 -12.70 -10.15 -6.58
N GLY A 168 -12.31 -8.94 -6.19
CA GLY A 168 -13.23 -7.80 -6.03
C GLY A 168 -13.92 -7.72 -4.67
N GLU A 169 -13.66 -8.66 -3.77
CA GLU A 169 -14.22 -8.68 -2.41
C GLU A 169 -13.16 -8.34 -1.36
N ILE A 170 -13.56 -7.61 -0.32
CA ILE A 170 -12.72 -7.39 0.86
C ILE A 170 -12.84 -8.62 1.76
N LEU A 171 -11.73 -9.34 1.94
CA LEU A 171 -11.68 -10.51 2.83
C LEU A 171 -11.47 -10.11 4.28
N PHE A 172 -10.66 -9.08 4.54
CA PHE A 172 -10.48 -8.45 5.84
C PHE A 172 -9.95 -7.01 5.68
N SER A 173 -10.16 -6.20 6.72
CA SER A 173 -9.60 -4.86 6.86
C SER A 173 -9.35 -4.64 8.35
N GLU A 174 -8.10 -4.80 8.80
CA GLU A 174 -7.75 -4.88 10.22
C GLU A 174 -6.41 -4.19 10.50
N ASN A 175 -6.19 -3.84 11.76
CA ASN A 175 -4.89 -3.37 12.22
C ASN A 175 -3.83 -4.44 11.99
N LYS A 176 -2.65 -4.04 11.52
CA LYS A 176 -1.54 -4.97 11.22
C LYS A 176 -1.10 -5.77 12.44
N ASP A 177 -1.01 -5.13 13.59
CA ASP A 177 -0.57 -5.80 14.81
C ASP A 177 -1.60 -6.82 15.28
N ASP A 178 -2.90 -6.53 15.17
CA ASP A 178 -3.97 -7.49 15.47
C ASP A 178 -3.89 -8.70 14.54
N LEU A 179 -3.59 -8.48 13.25
CA LEU A 179 -3.36 -9.57 12.29
C LEU A 179 -2.13 -10.42 12.65
N LEU A 180 -1.01 -9.81 13.00
CA LEU A 180 0.25 -10.52 13.23
C LEU A 180 0.34 -11.17 14.62
N TYR A 181 -0.37 -10.65 15.61
CA TYR A 181 -0.33 -11.13 16.99
C TYR A 181 -1.62 -11.83 17.43
N GLY A 182 -2.75 -11.53 16.81
CA GLY A 182 -4.05 -12.20 17.09
C GLY A 182 -4.11 -13.63 16.53
N TYR A 183 -3.36 -13.90 15.45
CA TYR A 183 -3.30 -15.23 14.84
C TYR A 183 -1.97 -15.95 15.13
N GLY A 184 -2.00 -17.28 14.96
CA GLY A 184 -0.82 -18.12 15.04
C GLY A 184 -0.90 -19.29 14.08
N ILE A 185 0.24 -19.81 13.63
CA ILE A 185 0.30 -21.02 12.82
C ILE A 185 0.74 -22.18 13.68
N TRP A 186 -0.11 -23.17 13.77
CA TRP A 186 0.22 -24.47 14.35
C TRP A 186 0.54 -25.47 13.24
N LYS A 187 1.58 -26.31 13.46
CA LYS A 187 2.02 -27.36 12.53
C LYS A 187 2.20 -28.68 13.28
N GLY A 188 1.68 -29.75 12.72
CA GLY A 188 1.84 -31.10 13.30
C GLY A 188 1.12 -32.16 12.50
N SER A 189 1.14 -33.39 13.02
CA SER A 189 0.37 -34.51 12.47
C SER A 189 -1.13 -34.36 12.73
N LEU A 190 -1.96 -35.09 12.01
CA LEU A 190 -3.42 -35.13 12.23
C LEU A 190 -3.80 -35.63 13.64
N GLU A 191 -2.95 -36.45 14.26
CA GLU A 191 -3.18 -36.93 15.63
C GLU A 191 -2.90 -35.83 16.66
N GLU A 192 -1.81 -35.13 16.51
CA GLU A 192 -1.43 -33.99 17.36
C GLU A 192 -2.40 -32.82 17.22
N ALA A 193 -3.00 -32.66 16.07
CA ALA A 193 -3.99 -31.62 15.79
C ALA A 193 -5.23 -31.66 16.69
N LYS A 194 -5.51 -32.79 17.36
CA LYS A 194 -6.64 -32.95 18.29
C LYS A 194 -6.58 -32.03 19.50
N VAL A 195 -5.40 -31.47 19.83
CA VAL A 195 -5.23 -30.52 20.92
C VAL A 195 -5.67 -29.11 20.54
N ILE A 196 -5.86 -28.84 19.24
CA ILE A 196 -6.29 -27.53 18.73
C ILE A 196 -7.81 -27.44 18.76
N PRO A 197 -8.40 -26.49 19.48
CA PRO A 197 -9.85 -26.32 19.52
C PRO A 197 -10.40 -25.99 18.13
N ASN A 198 -11.41 -26.72 17.66
CA ASN A 198 -12.00 -26.50 16.33
C ASN A 198 -12.47 -25.07 16.10
N HIS A 199 -13.01 -24.41 17.13
CA HIS A 199 -13.50 -23.02 17.03
C HIS A 199 -12.38 -21.98 16.91
N SER A 200 -11.14 -22.34 17.20
CA SER A 200 -9.98 -21.46 16.99
C SER A 200 -9.46 -21.50 15.57
N ILE A 201 -9.82 -22.50 14.77
CA ILE A 201 -9.27 -22.74 13.44
C ILE A 201 -9.94 -21.81 12.43
N VAL A 202 -9.16 -20.92 11.82
CA VAL A 202 -9.58 -19.99 10.76
C VAL A 202 -9.34 -20.57 9.38
N GLY A 203 -8.26 -21.34 9.22
CA GLY A 203 -7.92 -21.96 7.95
C GLY A 203 -7.02 -23.18 8.13
N LYS A 204 -7.05 -24.06 7.13
CA LYS A 204 -6.28 -25.31 7.10
C LYS A 204 -5.49 -25.41 5.80
N ARG A 205 -4.24 -25.88 5.88
CA ARG A 205 -3.45 -26.32 4.74
C ARG A 205 -2.85 -27.69 5.02
N ASP A 206 -2.90 -28.58 4.03
CA ASP A 206 -2.20 -29.85 4.10
C ASP A 206 -0.79 -29.69 3.52
N TYR A 207 0.20 -30.32 4.14
CA TYR A 207 1.56 -30.42 3.63
C TYR A 207 2.09 -31.85 3.71
N LEU A 208 3.26 -32.10 3.17
CA LEU A 208 3.77 -33.46 2.95
C LEU A 208 3.82 -34.34 4.23
N PHE A 209 3.99 -33.73 5.41
CA PHE A 209 4.19 -34.43 6.68
C PHE A 209 3.08 -34.18 7.72
N GLY A 210 1.96 -33.51 7.34
CA GLY A 210 0.89 -33.23 8.27
C GLY A 210 -0.02 -32.09 7.84
N VAL A 211 -0.49 -31.31 8.82
CA VAL A 211 -1.40 -30.18 8.62
C VAL A 211 -0.87 -28.91 9.27
N GLU A 212 -1.17 -27.80 8.66
CA GLU A 212 -1.00 -26.47 9.22
C GLU A 212 -2.36 -25.83 9.47
N TYR A 213 -2.56 -25.30 10.66
CA TYR A 213 -3.74 -24.52 10.99
C TYR A 213 -3.37 -23.06 11.25
N LEU A 214 -4.09 -22.15 10.63
CA LEU A 214 -4.16 -20.76 11.10
C LEU A 214 -5.21 -20.73 12.21
N VAL A 215 -4.82 -20.28 13.40
CA VAL A 215 -5.69 -20.26 14.57
C VAL A 215 -5.73 -18.88 15.22
N MET A 216 -6.87 -18.52 15.83
CA MET A 216 -6.97 -17.37 16.72
C MET A 216 -6.30 -17.70 18.05
N ARG A 217 -5.25 -16.96 18.41
CA ARG A 217 -4.41 -17.23 19.61
C ARG A 217 -5.21 -17.21 20.91
N GLU A 218 -6.20 -16.33 21.00
CA GLU A 218 -7.04 -16.19 22.20
C GLU A 218 -7.80 -17.45 22.61
N PHE A 219 -8.05 -18.35 21.64
CA PHE A 219 -8.77 -19.61 21.87
C PHE A 219 -7.85 -20.83 22.00
N VAL A 220 -6.54 -20.66 21.93
CA VAL A 220 -5.56 -21.74 22.01
C VAL A 220 -4.84 -21.68 23.36
N ASN A 221 -4.64 -22.85 23.98
CA ASN A 221 -3.91 -22.93 25.26
C ASN A 221 -2.48 -22.34 25.07
N PRO A 222 -2.03 -21.39 25.90
CA PRO A 222 -0.72 -20.75 25.81
C PRO A 222 0.50 -21.69 25.85
N VAL A 223 0.31 -22.92 26.34
CA VAL A 223 1.36 -23.97 26.35
C VAL A 223 1.64 -24.51 24.95
N ILE A 224 0.68 -24.38 24.03
CA ILE A 224 0.83 -24.83 22.63
C ILE A 224 1.66 -23.81 21.88
N GLU A 225 2.78 -24.25 21.35
CA GLU A 225 3.69 -23.41 20.57
C GLU A 225 3.03 -23.06 19.22
N LEU A 226 2.91 -21.77 18.95
CA LEU A 226 2.39 -21.21 17.71
C LEU A 226 3.44 -20.33 17.04
N GLN A 227 3.71 -20.60 15.77
CA GLN A 227 4.54 -19.70 14.96
C GLN A 227 3.81 -18.39 14.69
N LYS A 228 4.53 -17.26 14.64
CA LYS A 228 3.98 -15.98 14.20
C LYS A 228 3.75 -16.03 12.70
N PRO A 229 2.54 -15.73 12.20
CA PRO A 229 2.28 -15.66 10.77
C PRO A 229 2.94 -14.42 10.16
N THR A 230 3.28 -14.49 8.88
CA THR A 230 3.53 -13.34 8.02
C THR A 230 2.23 -12.88 7.37
N ILE A 231 2.21 -11.69 6.77
CA ILE A 231 1.04 -11.24 5.98
C ILE A 231 0.80 -12.20 4.80
N ASP A 232 1.85 -12.73 4.17
CA ASP A 232 1.71 -13.76 3.11
C ASP A 232 1.01 -15.01 3.61
N ASP A 233 1.36 -15.50 4.80
CA ASP A 233 0.69 -16.66 5.39
C ASP A 233 -0.80 -16.40 5.59
N LEU A 234 -1.15 -15.25 6.19
CA LEU A 234 -2.54 -14.86 6.39
C LEU A 234 -3.30 -14.82 5.07
N MET A 235 -2.76 -14.16 4.04
CA MET A 235 -3.37 -14.10 2.72
C MET A 235 -3.63 -15.51 2.14
N LEU A 236 -2.63 -16.41 2.23
CA LEU A 236 -2.77 -17.77 1.73
C LEU A 236 -3.84 -18.57 2.49
N PHE A 237 -3.89 -18.45 3.81
CA PHE A 237 -4.90 -19.14 4.62
C PHE A 237 -6.31 -18.58 4.38
N PHE A 238 -6.47 -17.26 4.25
CA PHE A 238 -7.77 -16.65 3.97
C PHE A 238 -8.31 -16.98 2.58
N VAL A 239 -7.43 -17.19 1.58
CA VAL A 239 -7.85 -17.56 0.22
C VAL A 239 -8.02 -19.06 0.05
N LYS A 240 -7.04 -19.86 0.49
CA LYS A 240 -7.00 -21.30 0.24
C LYS A 240 -7.46 -22.14 1.41
N GLY A 241 -7.38 -21.62 2.63
CA GLY A 241 -7.70 -22.33 3.87
C GLY A 241 -9.16 -22.28 4.26
N ARG A 242 -10.00 -21.41 3.66
CA ARG A 242 -11.45 -21.45 3.82
C ARG A 242 -11.95 -22.73 3.16
N GLN A 243 -12.19 -23.76 3.96
CA GLN A 243 -13.03 -24.87 3.51
C GLN A 243 -14.43 -24.30 3.26
N ARG A 244 -14.89 -24.42 2.02
CA ARG A 244 -16.30 -24.24 1.66
C ARG A 244 -17.13 -25.38 2.26
#